data_5da789c0ce72e974c27a4981710a8f67
#
_entry.id   5da789c0ce72e974c27a4981710a8f67
#
_cell.length_a   1.000
_cell.length_b   1.000
_cell.length_c   1.000
_cell.angle_alpha   90.00
_cell.angle_beta   90.00
_cell.angle_gamma   90.00
#
_symmetry.space_group_name_H-M   'P 1'
#
loop_
_entity.id
_entity.type
_entity.pdbx_description
1 polymer ?
#
loop_
_entity_poly.entity_id
_entity_poly.type
_entity_poly.pdbx_seq_one_letter_code
_entity_poly.pdbx_strand_id
1 'polypeptide(L)'
;MGSYHRYRYLRGLETGRDMRILWLCNIMPPIVAEKLQMESSVKEGWITGILSRLIAEGRDNEISLGIAFPAEENLKSFHDVYVCNGLSVDCFGFYEDLCKPELYQVGIERRLEEITQQFKPDVIHVFGTEYPHALAMARVYPHPERLLVGIQGVISLCAEEYLAEIPNSISNKKT
;
A
#
# COMPACT_ATOMS: atom_id res chain seq x y z
N MET A 1 1.39 26.00 27.82
CA MET A 1 1.96 24.67 28.14
C MET A 1 0.83 23.66 28.02
N GLY A 2 0.63 23.08 26.83
CA GLY A 2 -0.40 22.07 26.53
C GLY A 2 0.23 20.69 26.50
N SER A 3 -0.14 19.87 27.46
CA SER A 3 0.27 18.49 27.58
C SER A 3 -0.43 17.69 26.47
N TYR A 4 0.31 17.31 25.42
CA TYR A 4 -0.15 16.34 24.45
C TYR A 4 -0.24 14.97 25.13
N HIS A 5 -1.47 14.52 25.39
CA HIS A 5 -1.72 13.14 25.78
C HIS A 5 -1.29 12.23 24.60
N ARG A 6 -0.12 11.60 24.72
CA ARG A 6 0.26 10.46 23.87
C ARG A 6 -0.82 9.40 24.04
N TYR A 7 -1.56 9.10 22.97
CA TYR A 7 -2.49 7.99 22.92
C TYR A 7 -1.73 6.68 23.07
N ARG A 8 -1.77 6.15 24.28
CA ARG A 8 -1.16 4.89 24.70
C ARG A 8 -2.10 3.73 24.36
N TYR A 9 -2.45 3.54 23.09
CA TYR A 9 -3.42 2.52 22.67
C TYR A 9 -2.83 1.19 22.17
N LEU A 10 -1.52 0.98 22.24
CA LEU A 10 -0.88 -0.26 21.78
C LEU A 10 -0.02 -0.95 22.86
N ARG A 11 -0.43 -0.89 24.11
CA ARG A 11 0.09 -1.82 25.13
C ARG A 11 -0.69 -3.12 25.09
N GLY A 12 -0.22 -4.07 24.27
CA GLY A 12 -0.85 -5.38 24.14
C GLY A 12 -0.02 -6.44 23.43
N LEU A 13 1.19 -6.12 23.00
CA LEU A 13 2.11 -7.12 22.47
C LEU A 13 3.34 -7.20 23.36
N GLU A 14 3.28 -8.06 24.38
CA GLU A 14 4.39 -8.40 25.30
C GLU A 14 5.49 -9.21 24.61
N THR A 15 5.92 -8.83 23.41
CA THR A 15 6.95 -9.63 22.69
C THR A 15 8.31 -8.95 22.60
N GLY A 16 8.47 -7.70 23.04
CA GLY A 16 9.76 -6.99 23.01
C GLY A 16 10.35 -6.86 21.58
N ARG A 17 9.53 -7.01 20.54
CA ARG A 17 9.91 -6.84 19.15
C ARG A 17 9.15 -5.68 18.51
N ASP A 18 9.71 -5.12 17.43
CA ASP A 18 9.07 -4.08 16.63
C ASP A 18 7.74 -4.57 16.04
N MET A 19 6.75 -3.66 15.96
CA MET A 19 5.50 -3.89 15.26
C MET A 19 5.78 -3.98 13.75
N ARG A 20 5.34 -5.04 13.10
CA ARG A 20 5.51 -5.27 11.68
C ARG A 20 4.30 -4.81 10.90
N ILE A 21 4.43 -3.73 10.16
CA ILE A 21 3.36 -3.13 9.36
C ILE A 21 3.67 -3.35 7.89
N LEU A 22 2.74 -4.00 7.16
CA LEU A 22 2.82 -4.15 5.71
C LEU A 22 1.90 -3.12 5.05
N TRP A 23 2.46 -2.25 4.24
CA TRP A 23 1.71 -1.38 3.34
C TRP A 23 1.49 -2.08 2.01
N LEU A 24 0.25 -2.10 1.53
CA LEU A 24 -0.10 -2.51 0.17
C LEU A 24 -0.47 -1.25 -0.61
N CYS A 25 0.41 -0.83 -1.52
CA CYS A 25 0.35 0.45 -2.21
C CYS A 25 -0.01 0.28 -3.69
N ASN A 26 -0.53 1.35 -4.30
CA ASN A 26 -0.86 1.41 -5.73
C ASN A 26 0.33 1.81 -6.60
N ILE A 27 1.46 2.19 -5.98
CA ILE A 27 2.65 2.68 -6.67
C ILE A 27 3.92 2.09 -6.07
N MET A 28 4.97 2.04 -6.90
CA MET A 28 6.33 1.77 -6.44
C MET A 28 6.83 2.93 -5.57
N PRO A 29 7.38 2.66 -4.37
CA PRO A 29 7.95 3.71 -3.52
C PRO A 29 9.11 4.43 -4.21
N PRO A 30 9.27 5.76 -4.05
CA PRO A 30 10.37 6.51 -4.64
C PRO A 30 11.76 5.96 -4.30
N ILE A 31 11.94 5.46 -3.08
CA ILE A 31 13.19 4.84 -2.64
C ILE A 31 13.60 3.61 -3.49
N VAL A 32 12.62 2.83 -3.97
CA VAL A 32 12.85 1.69 -4.86
C VAL A 32 13.12 2.18 -6.28
N ALA A 33 12.29 3.10 -6.78
CA ALA A 33 12.43 3.68 -8.11
C ALA A 33 13.82 4.33 -8.30
N GLU A 34 14.27 5.11 -7.33
CA GLU A 34 15.60 5.74 -7.35
C GLU A 34 16.73 4.69 -7.45
N LYS A 35 16.67 3.63 -6.63
CA LYS A 35 17.66 2.56 -6.66
C LYS A 35 17.67 1.77 -7.96
N LEU A 36 16.51 1.56 -8.57
CA LEU A 36 16.37 0.88 -9.85
C LEU A 36 16.59 1.80 -11.04
N GLN A 37 16.88 3.10 -10.81
CA GLN A 37 17.02 4.13 -11.85
C GLN A 37 15.78 4.23 -12.75
N MET A 38 14.59 4.05 -12.16
CA MET A 38 13.29 4.16 -12.80
C MET A 38 12.66 5.52 -12.49
N GLU A 39 11.75 5.95 -13.38
CA GLU A 39 10.96 7.15 -13.10
C GLU A 39 10.04 6.91 -11.90
N SER A 40 10.06 7.82 -10.93
CA SER A 40 9.14 7.78 -9.80
C SER A 40 7.84 8.52 -10.15
N SER A 41 6.71 7.95 -9.74
CA SER A 41 5.43 8.66 -9.81
C SER A 41 5.41 9.80 -8.78
N VAL A 42 5.05 11.00 -9.23
CA VAL A 42 4.80 12.16 -8.34
C VAL A 42 3.33 12.27 -7.92
N LYS A 43 2.47 11.37 -8.41
CA LYS A 43 1.01 11.45 -8.24
C LYS A 43 0.55 11.10 -6.82
N GLU A 44 1.32 10.28 -6.10
CA GLU A 44 0.96 9.76 -4.76
C GLU A 44 1.76 10.46 -3.64
N GLY A 45 1.82 11.79 -3.69
CA GLY A 45 2.63 12.59 -2.75
C GLY A 45 2.34 12.34 -1.28
N TRP A 46 1.12 11.93 -0.93
CA TRP A 46 0.73 11.64 0.44
C TRP A 46 1.37 10.35 1.00
N ILE A 47 1.50 9.26 0.20
CA ILE A 47 2.22 8.03 0.60
C ILE A 47 3.70 8.37 0.81
N THR A 48 4.27 9.12 -0.13
CA THR A 48 5.66 9.60 -0.04
C THR A 48 5.88 10.46 1.20
N GLY A 49 4.91 11.33 1.52
CA GLY A 49 4.96 12.18 2.72
C GLY A 49 4.95 11.37 4.02
N ILE A 50 4.08 10.35 4.13
CA ILE A 50 4.04 9.46 5.30
C ILE A 50 5.34 8.67 5.41
N LEU A 51 5.85 8.09 4.31
CA LEU A 51 7.11 7.35 4.31
C LEU A 51 8.28 8.24 4.73
N SER A 52 8.37 9.45 4.18
CA SER A 52 9.41 10.42 4.54
C SER A 52 9.35 10.79 6.03
N ARG A 53 8.15 10.90 6.59
CA ARG A 53 7.98 11.18 8.01
C ARG A 53 8.45 10.03 8.88
N LEU A 54 8.09 8.79 8.54
CA LEU A 54 8.55 7.59 9.26
C LEU A 54 10.08 7.46 9.20
N ILE A 55 10.68 7.71 8.03
CA ILE A 55 12.13 7.70 7.87
C ILE A 55 12.79 8.79 8.72
N ALA A 56 12.21 9.99 8.79
CA ALA A 56 12.73 11.08 9.60
C ALA A 56 12.71 10.78 11.10
N GLU A 57 11.70 10.06 11.58
CA GLU A 57 11.59 9.60 12.97
C GLU A 57 12.52 8.41 13.27
N GLY A 58 12.88 7.62 12.25
CA GLY A 58 13.90 6.58 12.32
C GLY A 58 13.59 5.48 13.34
N ARG A 59 14.60 5.11 14.14
CA ARG A 59 14.54 3.99 15.11
C ARG A 59 13.56 4.19 16.27
N ASP A 60 13.15 5.43 16.53
CA ASP A 60 12.27 5.73 17.68
C ASP A 60 10.86 5.18 17.49
N ASN A 61 10.54 4.67 16.29
CA ASN A 61 9.20 4.19 15.96
C ASN A 61 8.85 2.78 16.48
N GLU A 62 9.84 1.95 16.85
CA GLU A 62 9.62 0.54 17.20
C GLU A 62 8.78 -0.20 16.14
N ILE A 63 9.05 0.10 14.83
CA ILE A 63 8.31 -0.40 13.67
C ILE A 63 9.28 -1.04 12.67
N SER A 64 8.90 -2.21 12.15
CA SER A 64 9.44 -2.77 10.92
C SER A 64 8.43 -2.55 9.80
N LEU A 65 8.82 -1.86 8.75
CA LEU A 65 7.95 -1.51 7.63
C LEU A 65 8.17 -2.44 6.44
N GLY A 66 7.11 -3.07 5.95
CA GLY A 66 7.06 -3.71 4.64
C GLY A 66 6.24 -2.87 3.67
N ILE A 67 6.64 -2.80 2.40
CA ILE A 67 5.88 -2.13 1.33
C ILE A 67 5.76 -3.08 0.15
N ALA A 68 4.53 -3.52 -0.15
CA ALA A 68 4.19 -4.27 -1.35
C ALA A 68 3.59 -3.31 -2.40
N PHE A 69 4.06 -3.39 -3.64
CA PHE A 69 3.69 -2.46 -4.71
C PHE A 69 3.58 -3.16 -6.07
N PRO A 70 2.70 -2.67 -6.97
CA PRO A 70 2.60 -3.18 -8.33
C PRO A 70 3.84 -2.83 -9.13
N ALA A 71 4.30 -3.77 -9.91
CA ALA A 71 5.49 -3.66 -10.72
C ALA A 71 5.31 -4.37 -12.06
N GLU A 72 6.21 -4.10 -13.00
CA GLU A 72 6.29 -4.81 -14.26
C GLU A 72 6.65 -6.30 -14.06
N GLU A 73 6.40 -7.11 -15.09
CA GLU A 73 6.59 -8.57 -15.06
C GLU A 73 8.01 -9.00 -14.63
N ASN A 74 9.05 -8.25 -15.03
CA ASN A 74 10.45 -8.49 -14.64
C ASN A 74 10.72 -8.24 -13.15
N LEU A 75 9.87 -7.50 -12.47
CA LEU A 75 9.97 -7.17 -11.04
C LEU A 75 8.88 -7.84 -10.18
N LYS A 76 8.09 -8.76 -10.74
CA LYS A 76 6.98 -9.43 -10.04
C LYS A 76 7.39 -10.20 -8.78
N SER A 77 8.65 -10.60 -8.70
CA SER A 77 9.22 -11.32 -7.54
C SER A 77 10.27 -10.49 -6.82
N PHE A 78 10.30 -9.18 -7.11
CA PHE A 78 11.25 -8.28 -6.46
C PHE A 78 11.12 -8.34 -4.94
N HIS A 79 12.26 -8.38 -4.27
CA HIS A 79 12.38 -8.18 -2.84
C HIS A 79 13.76 -7.58 -2.55
N ASP A 80 13.77 -6.48 -1.82
CA ASP A 80 15.00 -5.87 -1.29
C ASP A 80 14.71 -5.16 0.03
N VAL A 81 15.74 -4.93 0.82
CA VAL A 81 15.64 -4.26 2.13
C VAL A 81 16.47 -2.99 2.11
N TYR A 82 15.83 -1.89 2.44
CA TYR A 82 16.48 -0.57 2.54
C TYR A 82 16.56 -0.13 3.99
N VAL A 83 17.69 0.40 4.39
CA VAL A 83 17.86 0.99 5.72
C VAL A 83 17.98 2.51 5.57
N CYS A 84 16.98 3.23 6.05
CA CYS A 84 16.87 4.68 5.94
C CYS A 84 16.77 5.28 7.34
N ASN A 85 17.82 6.03 7.76
CA ASN A 85 17.89 6.63 9.09
C ASN A 85 17.60 5.62 10.23
N GLY A 86 18.03 4.36 10.04
CA GLY A 86 17.83 3.29 11.02
C GLY A 86 16.45 2.57 10.95
N LEU A 87 15.50 3.06 10.16
CA LEU A 87 14.28 2.35 9.81
C LEU A 87 14.60 1.30 8.73
N SER A 88 14.24 0.03 8.98
CA SER A 88 14.30 -1.03 7.98
C SER A 88 13.01 -1.06 7.18
N VAL A 89 13.11 -1.01 5.85
CA VAL A 89 11.99 -1.04 4.92
C VAL A 89 12.17 -2.22 3.97
N ASP A 90 11.32 -3.25 4.12
CA ASP A 90 11.25 -4.39 3.21
C ASP A 90 10.36 -4.04 2.02
N CYS A 91 10.87 -4.11 0.80
CA CYS A 91 10.14 -3.73 -0.41
C CYS A 91 9.87 -4.95 -1.29
N PHE A 92 8.60 -5.19 -1.65
CA PHE A 92 8.15 -6.35 -2.39
C PHE A 92 7.40 -5.94 -3.66
N GLY A 93 7.84 -6.43 -4.82
CA GLY A 93 7.11 -6.28 -6.07
C GLY A 93 6.09 -7.42 -6.27
N PHE A 94 4.97 -7.09 -6.91
CA PHE A 94 4.03 -8.05 -7.50
C PHE A 94 3.59 -7.54 -8.86
N TYR A 95 3.29 -8.45 -9.80
CA TYR A 95 2.81 -8.04 -11.12
C TYR A 95 1.33 -7.70 -11.07
N GLU A 96 0.98 -6.52 -11.59
CA GLU A 96 -0.37 -6.09 -11.88
C GLU A 96 -0.39 -5.11 -13.04
N ASP A 97 -1.27 -5.32 -14.02
CA ASP A 97 -1.48 -4.38 -15.13
C ASP A 97 -2.40 -3.24 -14.69
N LEU A 98 -1.82 -2.15 -14.23
CA LEU A 98 -2.56 -0.97 -13.77
C LEU A 98 -3.36 -0.25 -14.88
N CYS A 99 -3.07 -0.56 -16.16
CA CYS A 99 -3.83 -0.04 -17.29
C CYS A 99 -5.17 -0.79 -17.50
N LYS A 100 -5.34 -1.94 -16.84
CA LYS A 100 -6.53 -2.79 -16.94
C LYS A 100 -7.03 -3.19 -15.54
N PRO A 101 -7.45 -2.22 -14.72
CA PRO A 101 -7.85 -2.47 -13.34
C PRO A 101 -9.08 -3.37 -13.21
N GLU A 102 -9.87 -3.55 -14.30
CA GLU A 102 -11.00 -4.47 -14.37
C GLU A 102 -10.59 -5.95 -14.47
N LEU A 103 -9.33 -6.25 -14.77
CA LEU A 103 -8.85 -7.61 -14.95
C LEU A 103 -8.25 -8.16 -13.66
N TYR A 104 -9.00 -9.00 -12.99
CA TYR A 104 -8.53 -9.71 -11.82
C TYR A 104 -7.62 -10.88 -12.19
N GLN A 105 -6.39 -10.87 -11.69
CA GLN A 105 -5.40 -11.91 -11.94
C GLN A 105 -5.17 -12.77 -10.69
N VAL A 106 -5.52 -14.05 -10.76
CA VAL A 106 -5.36 -15.00 -9.62
C VAL A 106 -3.89 -15.13 -9.17
N GLY A 107 -2.94 -14.87 -10.06
CA GLY A 107 -1.51 -14.87 -9.73
C GLY A 107 -1.12 -13.85 -8.65
N ILE A 108 -1.89 -12.76 -8.50
CA ILE A 108 -1.68 -11.74 -7.46
C ILE A 108 -1.93 -12.34 -6.07
N GLU A 109 -2.98 -13.15 -5.91
CA GLU A 109 -3.31 -13.80 -4.63
C GLU A 109 -2.13 -14.60 -4.10
N ARG A 110 -1.58 -15.47 -4.95
CA ARG A 110 -0.43 -16.30 -4.58
C ARG A 110 0.77 -15.45 -4.16
N ARG A 111 1.05 -14.39 -4.92
CA ARG A 111 2.20 -13.53 -4.62
C ARG A 111 2.01 -12.76 -3.31
N LEU A 112 0.81 -12.25 -3.04
CA LEU A 112 0.50 -11.56 -1.79
C LEU A 112 0.54 -12.51 -0.59
N GLU A 113 0.12 -13.76 -0.77
CA GLU A 113 0.27 -14.80 0.26
C GLU A 113 1.76 -15.07 0.56
N GLU A 114 2.60 -15.22 -0.46
CA GLU A 114 4.07 -15.38 -0.30
C GLU A 114 4.66 -14.20 0.48
N ILE A 115 4.29 -12.95 0.14
CA ILE A 115 4.75 -11.73 0.82
C ILE A 115 4.32 -11.74 2.29
N THR A 116 3.06 -12.07 2.58
CA THR A 116 2.57 -12.11 3.97
C THR A 116 3.24 -13.20 4.79
N GLN A 117 3.51 -14.37 4.21
CA GLN A 117 4.25 -15.44 4.85
C GLN A 117 5.72 -15.08 5.12
N GLN A 118 6.35 -14.36 4.20
CA GLN A 118 7.73 -13.90 4.32
C GLN A 118 7.87 -12.77 5.33
N PHE A 119 7.07 -11.73 5.19
CA PHE A 119 7.15 -10.55 6.05
C PHE A 119 6.51 -10.76 7.42
N LYS A 120 5.48 -11.60 7.55
CA LYS A 120 4.72 -11.88 8.79
C LYS A 120 4.22 -10.62 9.47
N PRO A 121 3.34 -9.84 8.82
CA PRO A 121 2.85 -8.59 9.36
C PRO A 121 1.96 -8.79 10.58
N ASP A 122 2.04 -7.86 11.53
CA ASP A 122 1.07 -7.73 12.63
C ASP A 122 -0.18 -6.99 12.15
N VAL A 123 0.00 -6.04 11.21
CA VAL A 123 -1.08 -5.26 10.58
C VAL A 123 -0.75 -5.07 9.10
N ILE A 124 -1.76 -5.16 8.25
CA ILE A 124 -1.68 -4.78 6.83
C ILE A 124 -2.50 -3.51 6.62
N HIS A 125 -1.91 -2.51 6.00
CA HIS A 125 -2.59 -1.29 5.56
C HIS A 125 -2.67 -1.26 4.04
N VAL A 126 -3.87 -1.43 3.51
CA VAL A 126 -4.18 -1.32 2.07
C VAL A 126 -4.51 0.13 1.76
N PHE A 127 -3.77 0.72 0.83
CA PHE A 127 -3.98 2.09 0.38
C PHE A 127 -4.82 2.12 -0.90
N GLY A 128 -6.12 2.34 -0.74
CA GLY A 128 -7.08 2.37 -1.82
C GLY A 128 -7.73 1.02 -2.12
N THR A 129 -8.82 1.07 -2.89
CA THR A 129 -9.60 -0.10 -3.32
C THR A 129 -9.81 -0.10 -4.83
N GLU A 130 -9.08 0.75 -5.54
CA GLU A 130 -9.25 1.02 -6.97
C GLU A 130 -8.70 -0.11 -7.84
N TYR A 131 -7.81 -0.94 -7.29
CA TYR A 131 -7.12 -1.99 -8.02
C TYR A 131 -7.39 -3.39 -7.46
N PRO A 132 -7.28 -4.45 -8.29
CA PRO A 132 -7.52 -5.84 -7.91
C PRO A 132 -6.73 -6.34 -6.71
N HIS A 133 -5.50 -5.85 -6.49
CA HIS A 133 -4.67 -6.30 -5.37
C HIS A 133 -5.31 -6.05 -3.99
N ALA A 134 -6.15 -5.03 -3.84
CA ALA A 134 -6.87 -4.79 -2.60
C ALA A 134 -7.83 -5.94 -2.28
N LEU A 135 -8.60 -6.39 -3.28
CA LEU A 135 -9.49 -7.54 -3.17
C LEU A 135 -8.69 -8.84 -2.96
N ALA A 136 -7.58 -9.01 -3.69
CA ALA A 136 -6.72 -10.17 -3.56
C ALA A 136 -6.19 -10.31 -2.13
N MET A 137 -5.69 -9.22 -1.53
CA MET A 137 -5.24 -9.22 -0.14
C MET A 137 -6.35 -9.60 0.83
N ALA A 138 -7.56 -9.05 0.66
CA ALA A 138 -8.71 -9.36 1.50
C ALA A 138 -9.13 -10.84 1.41
N ARG A 139 -8.85 -11.51 0.30
CA ARG A 139 -9.14 -12.94 0.11
C ARG A 139 -8.11 -13.86 0.74
N VAL A 140 -6.83 -13.49 0.65
CA VAL A 140 -5.75 -14.40 1.07
C VAL A 140 -5.30 -14.18 2.51
N TYR A 141 -5.49 -12.98 3.07
CA TYR A 141 -5.04 -12.70 4.43
C TYR A 141 -6.03 -13.25 5.47
N PRO A 142 -5.62 -14.22 6.31
CA PRO A 142 -6.54 -14.96 7.19
C PRO A 142 -7.00 -14.18 8.43
N HIS A 143 -6.51 -12.94 8.62
CA HIS A 143 -6.74 -12.12 9.80
C HIS A 143 -7.40 -10.78 9.44
N PRO A 144 -8.72 -10.78 9.10
CA PRO A 144 -9.40 -9.54 8.70
C PRO A 144 -9.40 -8.46 9.77
N GLU A 145 -9.32 -8.84 11.05
CA GLU A 145 -9.21 -7.91 12.18
C GLU A 145 -7.88 -7.12 12.23
N ARG A 146 -6.90 -7.52 11.39
CA ARG A 146 -5.59 -6.88 11.25
C ARG A 146 -5.42 -6.23 9.87
N LEU A 147 -6.49 -6.15 9.09
CA LEU A 147 -6.51 -5.54 7.78
C LEU A 147 -7.16 -4.16 7.86
N LEU A 148 -6.36 -3.10 7.74
CA LEU A 148 -6.83 -1.74 7.62
C LEU A 148 -6.95 -1.39 6.13
N VAL A 149 -8.12 -0.95 5.69
CA VAL A 149 -8.35 -0.53 4.31
C VAL A 149 -8.65 0.97 4.27
N GLY A 150 -7.74 1.73 3.67
CA GLY A 150 -7.91 3.15 3.43
C GLY A 150 -8.66 3.38 2.12
N ILE A 151 -9.93 3.80 2.19
CA ILE A 151 -10.73 4.13 1.01
C ILE A 151 -10.40 5.56 0.60
N GLN A 152 -9.87 5.74 -0.62
CA GLN A 152 -9.53 7.07 -1.15
C GLN A 152 -10.74 7.75 -1.80
N GLY A 153 -11.74 6.97 -2.22
CA GLY A 153 -13.02 7.45 -2.75
C GLY A 153 -13.99 6.31 -2.96
N VAL A 154 -15.28 6.63 -2.91
CA VAL A 154 -16.33 5.68 -3.29
C VAL A 154 -16.54 5.85 -4.80
N ILE A 155 -15.96 4.94 -5.59
CA ILE A 155 -15.89 5.05 -7.06
C ILE A 155 -17.26 5.28 -7.70
N SER A 156 -18.31 4.60 -7.21
CA SER A 156 -19.68 4.80 -7.71
C SER A 156 -20.19 6.22 -7.51
N LEU A 157 -19.96 6.82 -6.34
CA LEU A 157 -20.37 8.19 -6.05
C LEU A 157 -19.51 9.19 -6.86
N CYS A 158 -18.20 8.95 -6.95
CA CYS A 158 -17.33 9.78 -7.78
C CYS A 158 -17.74 9.75 -9.26
N ALA A 159 -18.15 8.57 -9.77
CA ALA A 159 -18.59 8.45 -11.15
C ALA A 159 -19.93 9.16 -11.40
N GLU A 160 -20.86 9.10 -10.46
CA GLU A 160 -22.15 9.81 -10.53
C GLU A 160 -21.92 11.32 -10.56
N GLU A 161 -21.12 11.85 -9.64
CA GLU A 161 -20.79 13.29 -9.56
C GLU A 161 -19.99 13.77 -10.78
N TYR A 162 -19.04 12.95 -11.26
CA TYR A 162 -18.23 13.30 -12.42
C TYR A 162 -19.06 13.45 -13.70
N LEU A 163 -20.18 12.72 -13.82
CA LEU A 163 -21.08 12.77 -14.96
C LEU A 163 -22.30 13.67 -14.74
N ALA A 164 -22.55 14.16 -13.52
CA ALA A 164 -23.76 14.88 -13.13
C ALA A 164 -24.04 16.14 -13.98
N GLU A 165 -23.01 16.82 -14.46
CA GLU A 165 -23.14 18.03 -15.28
C GLU A 165 -23.00 17.76 -16.78
N ILE A 166 -22.75 16.51 -17.20
CA ILE A 166 -22.59 16.16 -18.61
C ILE A 166 -23.96 15.79 -19.22
N PRO A 167 -24.41 16.52 -20.26
CA PRO A 167 -25.66 16.18 -20.93
C PRO A 167 -25.68 14.70 -21.40
N ASN A 168 -26.80 14.02 -21.20
CA ASN A 168 -26.99 12.61 -21.59
C ASN A 168 -26.68 12.33 -23.07
N SER A 169 -26.78 13.35 -23.94
CA SER A 169 -26.39 13.27 -25.36
C SER A 169 -24.90 13.04 -25.57
N ILE A 170 -24.07 13.38 -24.57
CA ILE A 170 -22.61 13.22 -24.62
C ILE A 170 -22.19 11.95 -23.86
N SER A 171 -22.81 11.69 -22.70
CA SER A 171 -22.48 10.54 -21.85
C SER A 171 -22.78 9.18 -22.49
N ASN A 172 -23.72 9.11 -23.43
CA ASN A 172 -24.13 7.88 -24.13
C ASN A 172 -23.35 7.60 -25.43
N LYS A 173 -22.35 8.39 -25.80
CA LYS A 173 -21.42 8.02 -26.87
C LYS A 173 -20.49 6.94 -26.36
N LYS A 174 -20.92 5.67 -26.52
CA LYS A 174 -20.01 4.52 -26.38
C LYS A 174 -18.85 4.71 -27.37
N THR A 175 -17.65 4.84 -26.85
CA THR A 175 -16.41 4.59 -27.59
C THR A 175 -16.27 3.11 -27.86
#